data_587a7b47178494bdc8f6ec945e16d34a
#
_entry.id   587a7b47178494bdc8f6ec945e16d34a
#
_cell.length_a   1.000
_cell.length_b   1.000
_cell.length_c   1.000
_cell.angle_alpha   90.00
_cell.angle_beta   90.00
_cell.angle_gamma   90.00
#
_symmetry.space_group_name_H-M   'P 1'
#
loop_
_entity.id
_entity.type
_entity.pdbx_description
1 polymer ?
#
loop_
_entity_poly.entity_id
_entity_poly.type
_entity_poly.pdbx_seq_one_letter_code
_entity_poly.pdbx_strand_id
1 'polypeptide(L)'
;MANRIRVACGLVALLFAASLMPTAMAESAVELENPIWIAESDLGLEVLAIGGETKQKVLVAGADGYARLLDGENPSEQIELAPPTEETIRGIDWHPRGKTALLVGDNGVMLRYVAEDHSVNTVTGSAQLNGVDVAAIAWNAAGSVAYVGGEDGWIWAYHEGQDGQGVFELITESAGSDITGIACQEEQHVCAVTTETDGIALIDSNTNHTMYWIGDKERRWLGVNCAEPVFNRCVAIGDGRAIGSIGINIQQPELSTLFTQIIPDLGGEFTYIHKRAPGETLISMAPFQLTAWDMNNGEAYEWVEYSDVVNSSDALAGERLIGSWGTIDNPNVGYVVTSYGAIIGFHPPEETSVWTDSLISYILAVVVLVAVPGVIFGLIFMNSEKLQRKYFARRNAKNEAAENRRIEKEKAEKRAARKAKNS
;
A
#
# COMPACT_ATOMS: atom_id res chain seq x y z
N MET A 1 -7.55 -25.11 -51.93
CA MET A 1 -6.69 -25.64 -50.84
C MET A 1 -5.71 -24.56 -50.30
N ALA A 2 -5.03 -23.81 -51.15
CA ALA A 2 -4.03 -22.81 -50.78
C ALA A 2 -4.51 -21.67 -49.79
N ASN A 3 -5.76 -21.22 -49.91
CA ASN A 3 -6.31 -20.15 -49.04
C ASN A 3 -6.57 -20.63 -47.60
N ARG A 4 -6.93 -21.92 -47.41
CA ARG A 4 -7.18 -22.45 -46.06
C ARG A 4 -5.87 -22.67 -45.26
N ILE A 5 -4.79 -22.97 -45.96
CA ILE A 5 -3.44 -23.14 -45.33
C ILE A 5 -2.91 -21.76 -44.91
N ARG A 6 -3.15 -20.70 -45.70
CA ARG A 6 -2.73 -19.32 -45.36
C ARG A 6 -3.42 -18.78 -44.11
N VAL A 7 -4.72 -19.07 -43.94
CA VAL A 7 -5.48 -18.66 -42.77
C VAL A 7 -5.03 -19.45 -41.53
N ALA A 8 -4.77 -20.75 -41.65
CA ALA A 8 -4.30 -21.57 -40.57
C ALA A 8 -2.89 -21.16 -40.07
N CYS A 9 -1.94 -20.88 -40.97
CA CYS A 9 -0.61 -20.40 -40.59
C CYS A 9 -0.65 -19.01 -39.96
N GLY A 10 -1.53 -18.10 -40.42
CA GLY A 10 -1.73 -16.79 -39.82
C GLY A 10 -2.31 -16.89 -38.38
N LEU A 11 -3.26 -17.78 -38.15
CA LEU A 11 -3.85 -18.03 -36.84
C LEU A 11 -2.83 -18.64 -35.85
N VAL A 12 -2.01 -19.59 -36.30
CA VAL A 12 -0.95 -20.19 -35.46
C VAL A 12 0.12 -19.16 -35.11
N ALA A 13 0.51 -18.30 -36.02
CA ALA A 13 1.46 -17.21 -35.74
C ALA A 13 0.88 -16.17 -34.76
N LEU A 14 -0.41 -15.86 -34.83
CA LEU A 14 -1.11 -14.97 -33.91
C LEU A 14 -1.27 -15.60 -32.51
N LEU A 15 -1.58 -16.88 -32.44
CA LEU A 15 -1.65 -17.63 -31.18
C LEU A 15 -0.28 -17.74 -30.52
N PHE A 16 0.80 -17.94 -31.29
CA PHE A 16 2.15 -17.97 -30.77
C PHE A 16 2.62 -16.57 -30.30
N ALA A 17 2.24 -15.51 -30.98
CA ALA A 17 2.54 -14.14 -30.56
C ALA A 17 1.74 -13.75 -29.29
N ALA A 18 0.50 -14.22 -29.14
CA ALA A 18 -0.31 -13.99 -27.95
C ALA A 18 0.18 -14.80 -26.72
N SER A 19 0.77 -15.99 -26.94
CA SER A 19 1.36 -16.80 -25.86
C SER A 19 2.76 -16.31 -25.40
N LEU A 20 3.34 -15.39 -26.14
CA LEU A 20 4.63 -14.75 -25.80
C LEU A 20 4.45 -13.37 -25.15
N MET A 21 3.22 -12.88 -25.00
CA MET A 21 3.00 -11.72 -24.14
C MET A 21 3.26 -12.16 -22.71
N PRO A 22 4.26 -11.58 -22.01
CA PRO A 22 4.35 -11.78 -20.58
C PRO A 22 2.98 -11.38 -20.02
N THR A 23 2.33 -12.27 -19.29
CA THR A 23 1.28 -11.86 -18.37
C THR A 23 2.00 -10.91 -17.41
N ALA A 24 1.73 -9.61 -17.52
CA ALA A 24 2.09 -8.70 -16.47
C ALA A 24 1.35 -9.21 -15.24
N MET A 25 2.03 -9.97 -14.40
CA MET A 25 1.59 -10.21 -13.03
C MET A 25 1.64 -8.81 -12.41
N ALA A 26 0.58 -8.39 -11.77
CA ALA A 26 0.64 -7.21 -10.94
C ALA A 26 1.73 -7.53 -9.91
N GLU A 27 2.77 -6.73 -9.88
CA GLU A 27 3.80 -6.80 -8.86
C GLU A 27 3.42 -5.80 -7.79
N SER A 28 3.68 -6.12 -6.52
CA SER A 28 3.53 -5.15 -5.42
C SER A 28 4.25 -3.85 -5.76
N ALA A 29 3.67 -2.73 -5.35
CA ALA A 29 4.27 -1.41 -5.56
C ALA A 29 5.57 -1.24 -4.74
N VAL A 30 5.77 -2.07 -3.72
CA VAL A 30 6.96 -2.08 -2.85
C VAL A 30 7.40 -3.51 -2.54
N GLU A 31 8.68 -3.66 -2.23
CA GLU A 31 9.28 -4.89 -1.69
C GLU A 31 9.35 -4.81 -0.17
N LEU A 32 9.16 -5.95 0.50
CA LEU A 32 9.24 -6.08 1.95
C LEU A 32 10.62 -6.57 2.38
N GLU A 33 11.15 -5.97 3.44
CA GLU A 33 12.39 -6.37 4.09
C GLU A 33 12.16 -7.48 5.13
N ASN A 34 13.25 -8.03 5.66
CA ASN A 34 13.17 -8.95 6.79
C ASN A 34 12.64 -8.23 8.05
N PRO A 35 11.77 -8.87 8.83
CA PRO A 35 11.19 -8.25 10.01
C PRO A 35 12.24 -8.00 11.12
N ILE A 36 12.09 -6.85 11.78
CA ILE A 36 12.72 -6.50 13.05
C ILE A 36 11.68 -6.75 14.14
N TRP A 37 12.02 -7.48 15.19
CA TRP A 37 11.10 -7.77 16.28
C TRP A 37 11.26 -6.77 17.41
N ILE A 38 10.15 -6.19 17.88
CA ILE A 38 10.14 -5.30 19.05
C ILE A 38 10.41 -6.12 20.32
N ALA A 39 9.91 -7.35 20.38
CA ALA A 39 10.12 -8.30 21.49
C ALA A 39 10.09 -9.75 20.96
N GLU A 40 10.47 -10.70 21.82
CA GLU A 40 10.50 -12.14 21.50
C GLU A 40 9.14 -12.85 21.66
N SER A 41 8.08 -12.14 22.06
CA SER A 41 6.76 -12.71 22.33
C SER A 41 5.67 -11.87 21.68
N ASP A 42 4.49 -12.47 21.53
CA ASP A 42 3.27 -11.77 21.13
C ASP A 42 2.99 -10.63 22.13
N LEU A 43 2.94 -9.41 21.61
CA LEU A 43 2.73 -8.21 22.41
C LEU A 43 1.27 -7.77 22.43
N GLY A 44 0.40 -8.37 21.60
CA GLY A 44 -0.97 -7.92 21.44
C GLY A 44 -1.06 -6.44 21.11
N LEU A 45 -0.21 -5.95 20.21
CA LEU A 45 -0.27 -4.54 19.79
C LEU A 45 -1.59 -4.24 19.11
N GLU A 46 -2.20 -3.10 19.46
CA GLU A 46 -3.51 -2.67 18.98
C GLU A 46 -3.41 -1.40 18.13
N VAL A 47 -2.48 -0.50 18.44
CA VAL A 47 -2.47 0.84 17.86
C VAL A 47 -1.07 1.40 17.71
N LEU A 48 -0.90 2.26 16.71
CA LEU A 48 0.27 3.12 16.56
C LEU A 48 -0.15 4.55 16.19
N ALA A 49 0.71 5.52 16.55
CA ALA A 49 0.56 6.90 16.12
C ALA A 49 1.91 7.53 15.80
N ILE A 50 1.97 8.24 14.68
CA ILE A 50 3.16 8.96 14.21
C ILE A 50 3.08 10.41 14.66
N GLY A 51 4.16 10.93 15.21
CA GLY A 51 4.19 12.33 15.65
C GLY A 51 5.54 12.76 16.21
N GLY A 52 5.52 13.51 17.29
CA GLY A 52 6.69 14.21 17.78
C GLY A 52 6.92 15.55 17.09
N GLU A 53 7.85 16.36 17.60
CA GLU A 53 8.16 17.70 17.05
C GLU A 53 8.62 17.63 15.58
N THR A 54 9.30 16.56 15.21
CA THR A 54 9.81 16.31 13.84
C THR A 54 8.91 15.40 13.01
N LYS A 55 7.79 14.90 13.58
CA LYS A 55 6.94 13.86 12.98
C LYS A 55 7.70 12.55 12.62
N GLN A 56 8.77 12.27 13.36
CA GLN A 56 9.65 11.09 13.17
C GLN A 56 9.58 10.13 14.36
N LYS A 57 8.64 10.30 15.27
CA LYS A 57 8.45 9.41 16.41
C LYS A 57 7.18 8.60 16.24
N VAL A 58 7.27 7.33 16.56
CA VAL A 58 6.14 6.40 16.47
C VAL A 58 5.89 5.79 17.84
N LEU A 59 4.72 6.07 18.41
CA LEU A 59 4.24 5.38 19.59
C LEU A 59 3.47 4.15 19.15
N VAL A 60 3.80 3.00 19.75
CA VAL A 60 3.04 1.75 19.61
C VAL A 60 2.53 1.34 20.98
N ALA A 61 1.32 0.81 21.05
CA ALA A 61 0.75 0.32 22.30
C ALA A 61 -0.25 -0.82 22.08
N GLY A 62 -0.61 -1.53 23.15
CA GLY A 62 -1.51 -2.68 23.04
C GLY A 62 -1.91 -3.27 24.40
N ALA A 63 -2.01 -4.59 24.45
CA ALA A 63 -2.45 -5.36 25.60
C ALA A 63 -1.54 -5.15 26.82
N ASP A 64 -2.09 -5.43 28.00
CA ASP A 64 -1.38 -5.39 29.30
C ASP A 64 -0.66 -4.05 29.56
N GLY A 65 -1.20 -2.93 29.03
CA GLY A 65 -0.60 -1.61 29.15
C GLY A 65 0.72 -1.45 28.41
N TYR A 66 1.05 -2.37 27.50
CA TYR A 66 2.30 -2.27 26.74
C TYR A 66 2.35 -0.99 25.92
N ALA A 67 3.48 -0.27 26.00
CA ALA A 67 3.76 0.89 25.16
C ALA A 67 5.26 1.04 24.87
N ARG A 68 5.59 1.50 23.68
CA ARG A 68 6.97 1.76 23.24
C ARG A 68 7.05 2.92 22.28
N LEU A 69 8.14 3.68 22.40
CA LEU A 69 8.48 4.73 21.45
C LEU A 69 9.54 4.20 20.48
N LEU A 70 9.29 4.34 19.19
CA LEU A 70 10.22 3.98 18.13
C LEU A 70 10.72 5.25 17.42
N ASP A 71 11.94 5.19 16.90
CA ASP A 71 12.38 6.17 15.92
C ASP A 71 11.80 5.82 14.54
N GLY A 72 11.17 6.79 13.87
CA GLY A 72 10.48 6.55 12.60
C GLY A 72 11.40 6.31 11.42
N GLU A 73 12.66 6.77 11.50
CA GLU A 73 13.66 6.54 10.45
C GLU A 73 14.49 5.27 10.73
N ASN A 74 14.66 4.92 12.01
CA ASN A 74 15.38 3.74 12.44
C ASN A 74 14.67 3.02 13.61
N PRO A 75 13.67 2.17 13.34
CA PRO A 75 12.86 1.51 14.38
C PRO A 75 13.66 0.55 15.29
N SER A 76 14.93 0.28 15.00
CA SER A 76 15.80 -0.43 15.93
C SER A 76 16.16 0.43 17.14
N GLU A 77 16.04 1.75 17.03
CA GLU A 77 16.17 2.69 18.14
C GLU A 77 14.81 2.86 18.82
N GLN A 78 14.68 2.29 20.02
CA GLN A 78 13.40 2.22 20.71
C GLN A 78 13.57 2.47 22.20
N ILE A 79 12.52 3.04 22.80
CA ILE A 79 12.43 3.34 24.22
C ILE A 79 11.22 2.61 24.77
N GLU A 80 11.43 1.73 25.75
CA GLU A 80 10.35 1.10 26.50
C GLU A 80 9.72 2.13 27.43
N LEU A 81 8.40 2.20 27.39
CA LEU A 81 7.62 3.08 28.25
C LEU A 81 6.99 2.26 29.37
N ALA A 82 6.67 2.90 30.48
CA ALA A 82 6.06 2.27 31.64
C ALA A 82 4.70 2.92 31.95
N PRO A 83 3.65 2.66 31.18
CA PRO A 83 2.33 3.16 31.51
C PRO A 83 1.84 2.64 32.87
N PRO A 84 1.18 3.47 33.67
CA PRO A 84 0.67 3.06 34.99
C PRO A 84 -0.66 2.32 34.91
N THR A 85 -0.75 1.32 34.04
CA THR A 85 -1.95 0.51 33.80
C THR A 85 -1.59 -0.87 33.25
N GLU A 86 -2.45 -1.85 33.47
CA GLU A 86 -2.44 -3.18 32.84
C GLU A 86 -3.59 -3.32 31.81
N GLU A 87 -4.37 -2.26 31.60
CA GLU A 87 -5.48 -2.27 30.64
C GLU A 87 -4.96 -2.12 29.21
N THR A 88 -5.68 -2.69 28.24
CA THR A 88 -5.33 -2.57 26.83
C THR A 88 -5.44 -1.14 26.35
N ILE A 89 -4.40 -0.63 25.71
CA ILE A 89 -4.38 0.68 25.07
C ILE A 89 -4.83 0.51 23.62
N ARG A 90 -5.90 1.22 23.23
CA ARG A 90 -6.57 1.05 21.92
C ARG A 90 -6.46 2.27 21.01
N GLY A 91 -6.20 3.44 21.55
CA GLY A 91 -6.11 4.69 20.78
C GLY A 91 -4.94 5.54 21.22
N ILE A 92 -4.25 6.14 20.26
CA ILE A 92 -3.15 7.09 20.49
C ILE A 92 -3.32 8.25 19.52
N ASP A 93 -3.14 9.47 20.01
CA ASP A 93 -2.93 10.61 19.12
C ASP A 93 -1.94 11.62 19.70
N TRP A 94 -1.09 12.13 18.84
CA TRP A 94 -0.11 13.14 19.19
C TRP A 94 -0.73 14.53 19.21
N HIS A 95 -0.43 15.27 20.26
CA HIS A 95 -0.74 16.70 20.24
C HIS A 95 -0.04 17.36 19.03
N PRO A 96 -0.69 18.27 18.29
CA PRO A 96 -0.11 18.87 17.06
C PRO A 96 1.26 19.52 17.23
N ARG A 97 1.63 19.91 18.47
CA ARG A 97 2.97 20.44 18.77
C ARG A 97 4.04 19.36 18.98
N GLY A 98 3.67 18.09 18.97
CA GLY A 98 4.58 16.96 19.06
C GLY A 98 5.27 16.74 20.41
N LYS A 99 4.92 17.50 21.48
CA LYS A 99 5.57 17.38 22.80
C LYS A 99 4.91 16.37 23.71
N THR A 100 3.67 16.05 23.45
CA THR A 100 2.87 15.09 24.23
C THR A 100 2.02 14.26 23.30
N ALA A 101 1.60 13.08 23.77
CA ALA A 101 0.57 12.29 23.12
C ALA A 101 -0.43 11.82 24.20
N LEU A 102 -1.66 11.58 23.79
CA LEU A 102 -2.67 10.94 24.62
C LEU A 102 -2.84 9.48 24.19
N LEU A 103 -2.97 8.61 25.16
CA LEU A 103 -3.25 7.19 24.96
C LEU A 103 -4.55 6.88 25.70
N VAL A 104 -5.43 6.14 25.08
CA VAL A 104 -6.74 5.74 25.64
C VAL A 104 -6.95 4.24 25.49
N GLY A 105 -7.78 3.67 26.34
CA GLY A 105 -7.99 2.21 26.34
C GLY A 105 -9.15 1.75 27.17
N ASP A 106 -9.13 0.47 27.48
CA ASP A 106 -10.18 -0.21 28.22
C ASP A 106 -10.39 0.39 29.61
N ASN A 107 -11.56 0.22 30.18
CA ASN A 107 -11.96 0.71 31.51
C ASN A 107 -11.77 2.22 31.73
N GLY A 108 -11.87 3.04 30.68
CA GLY A 108 -11.73 4.49 30.76
C GLY A 108 -10.30 4.96 31.04
N VAL A 109 -9.31 4.13 30.72
CA VAL A 109 -7.91 4.53 30.84
C VAL A 109 -7.63 5.68 29.88
N MET A 110 -7.05 6.76 30.41
CA MET A 110 -6.50 7.86 29.64
C MET A 110 -5.17 8.29 30.23
N LEU A 111 -4.13 8.21 29.42
CA LEU A 111 -2.75 8.47 29.79
C LEU A 111 -2.18 9.59 28.93
N ARG A 112 -1.15 10.25 29.45
CA ARG A 112 -0.35 11.23 28.72
C ARG A 112 1.10 10.81 28.67
N TYR A 113 1.63 10.67 27.49
CA TYR A 113 3.05 10.59 27.23
C TYR A 113 3.64 12.01 27.13
N VAL A 114 4.81 12.21 27.71
CA VAL A 114 5.59 13.47 27.66
C VAL A 114 6.95 13.20 27.01
N ALA A 115 7.24 13.92 25.92
CA ALA A 115 8.46 13.68 25.12
C ALA A 115 9.75 14.16 25.82
N GLU A 116 9.68 15.07 26.77
CA GLU A 116 10.85 15.65 27.45
C GLU A 116 11.59 14.61 28.32
N ASP A 117 10.85 13.75 29.00
CA ASP A 117 11.38 12.76 29.94
C ASP A 117 10.93 11.32 29.66
N HIS A 118 10.19 11.12 28.59
CA HIS A 118 9.56 9.85 28.18
C HIS A 118 8.64 9.25 29.25
N SER A 119 8.09 10.08 30.11
CA SER A 119 7.13 9.61 31.11
C SER A 119 5.74 9.37 30.53
N VAL A 120 5.02 8.41 31.10
CA VAL A 120 3.61 8.16 30.84
C VAL A 120 2.84 8.29 32.15
N ASN A 121 1.89 9.20 32.22
CA ASN A 121 1.15 9.50 33.44
C ASN A 121 -0.37 9.46 33.18
N THR A 122 -1.13 9.04 34.19
CA THR A 122 -2.59 9.10 34.14
C THR A 122 -3.06 10.55 34.01
N VAL A 123 -3.97 10.80 33.07
CA VAL A 123 -4.60 12.12 32.90
C VAL A 123 -5.52 12.39 34.10
N THR A 124 -5.26 13.48 34.81
CA THR A 124 -6.10 13.86 35.95
C THR A 124 -7.51 14.18 35.48
N GLY A 125 -8.52 13.58 36.12
CA GLY A 125 -9.92 13.71 35.71
C GLY A 125 -10.42 12.60 34.78
N SER A 126 -9.59 11.67 34.33
CA SER A 126 -10.00 10.53 33.49
C SER A 126 -11.11 9.66 34.09
N ALA A 127 -11.29 9.67 35.41
CA ALA A 127 -12.42 9.02 36.06
C ALA A 127 -13.80 9.47 35.52
N GLN A 128 -13.88 10.62 34.83
CA GLN A 128 -15.10 11.08 34.17
C GLN A 128 -15.48 10.24 32.93
N LEU A 129 -14.56 9.42 32.41
CA LEU A 129 -14.84 8.42 31.37
C LEU A 129 -15.67 7.22 31.91
N ASN A 130 -15.91 7.18 33.22
CA ASN A 130 -16.81 6.23 33.89
C ASN A 130 -16.53 4.73 33.63
N GLY A 131 -15.31 4.37 33.31
CA GLY A 131 -14.95 2.98 33.01
C GLY A 131 -15.42 2.48 31.64
N VAL A 132 -15.79 3.38 30.74
CA VAL A 132 -16.16 3.05 29.35
C VAL A 132 -14.90 2.64 28.58
N ASP A 133 -14.97 1.57 27.78
CA ASP A 133 -13.90 1.20 26.89
C ASP A 133 -13.77 2.24 25.77
N VAL A 134 -12.59 2.85 25.68
CA VAL A 134 -12.31 3.96 24.75
C VAL A 134 -11.37 3.47 23.66
N ALA A 135 -11.83 3.54 22.40
CA ALA A 135 -11.09 3.03 21.26
C ALA A 135 -10.53 4.12 20.33
N ALA A 136 -11.11 5.32 20.34
CA ALA A 136 -10.77 6.38 19.42
C ALA A 136 -10.38 7.68 20.12
N ILE A 137 -9.34 8.35 19.61
CA ILE A 137 -8.92 9.67 20.09
C ILE A 137 -8.34 10.48 18.93
N ALA A 138 -8.65 11.77 18.87
CA ALA A 138 -8.02 12.69 17.93
C ALA A 138 -7.96 14.11 18.48
N TRP A 139 -6.81 14.77 18.37
CA TRP A 139 -6.66 16.18 18.64
C TRP A 139 -7.21 17.03 17.49
N ASN A 140 -7.87 18.11 17.80
CA ASN A 140 -8.17 19.12 16.79
C ASN A 140 -6.89 19.80 16.30
N ALA A 141 -6.95 20.46 15.14
CA ALA A 141 -5.80 21.12 14.52
C ALA A 141 -5.08 22.14 15.43
N ALA A 142 -5.83 22.83 16.29
CA ALA A 142 -5.28 23.82 17.23
C ALA A 142 -4.57 23.18 18.43
N GLY A 143 -4.81 21.91 18.71
CA GLY A 143 -4.34 21.21 19.92
C GLY A 143 -5.01 21.73 21.20
N SER A 144 -6.18 22.33 21.06
CA SER A 144 -6.92 22.88 22.21
C SER A 144 -7.95 21.89 22.78
N VAL A 145 -8.40 20.95 21.96
CA VAL A 145 -9.38 19.93 22.31
C VAL A 145 -8.99 18.59 21.70
N ALA A 146 -9.09 17.51 22.47
CA ALA A 146 -9.06 16.16 21.95
C ALA A 146 -10.45 15.53 22.06
N TYR A 147 -10.90 14.86 21.01
CA TYR A 147 -12.14 14.08 21.06
C TYR A 147 -11.80 12.65 21.41
N VAL A 148 -12.56 12.10 22.35
CA VAL A 148 -12.37 10.77 22.90
C VAL A 148 -13.65 9.99 22.74
N GLY A 149 -13.62 8.86 22.03
CA GLY A 149 -14.79 8.07 21.68
C GLY A 149 -14.65 6.60 22.11
N GLY A 150 -15.75 6.01 22.54
CA GLY A 150 -15.78 4.65 23.08
C GLY A 150 -17.07 3.90 22.80
N GLU A 151 -17.28 2.86 23.60
CA GLU A 151 -18.47 2.01 23.59
C GLU A 151 -19.76 2.81 23.71
N ASP A 152 -20.88 2.23 23.28
CA ASP A 152 -22.23 2.79 23.36
C ASP A 152 -22.36 4.21 22.80
N GLY A 153 -21.45 4.62 21.89
CA GLY A 153 -21.49 5.93 21.24
C GLY A 153 -21.07 7.10 22.13
N TRP A 154 -20.45 6.84 23.25
CA TRP A 154 -19.95 7.90 24.12
C TRP A 154 -18.83 8.69 23.44
N ILE A 155 -18.96 10.02 23.42
CA ILE A 155 -17.92 10.95 22.95
C ILE A 155 -17.77 12.09 23.95
N TRP A 156 -16.51 12.37 24.32
CA TRP A 156 -16.13 13.50 25.17
C TRP A 156 -15.22 14.45 24.38
N ALA A 157 -15.38 15.75 24.63
CA ALA A 157 -14.35 16.76 24.34
C ALA A 157 -13.47 16.92 25.57
N TYR A 158 -12.21 16.64 25.43
CA TYR A 158 -11.19 16.81 26.45
C TYR A 158 -10.36 18.06 26.18
N HIS A 159 -10.12 18.85 27.23
CA HIS A 159 -9.17 19.95 27.21
C HIS A 159 -8.45 20.09 28.54
N GLU A 160 -7.28 20.70 28.55
CA GLU A 160 -6.57 21.03 29.77
C GLU A 160 -7.11 22.33 30.39
N GLY A 161 -7.49 22.24 31.65
CA GLY A 161 -7.80 23.42 32.48
C GLY A 161 -6.56 24.22 32.80
N GLN A 162 -6.75 25.44 33.24
CA GLN A 162 -5.64 26.34 33.62
C GLN A 162 -4.79 25.82 34.80
N ASP A 163 -5.32 24.92 35.58
CA ASP A 163 -4.67 24.24 36.70
C ASP A 163 -3.99 22.91 36.31
N GLY A 164 -3.97 22.57 35.02
CA GLY A 164 -3.42 21.31 34.52
C GLY A 164 -4.33 20.10 34.73
N GLN A 165 -5.56 20.32 35.24
CA GLN A 165 -6.58 19.26 35.35
C GLN A 165 -7.25 19.01 33.99
N GLY A 166 -7.53 17.74 33.68
CA GLY A 166 -8.35 17.39 32.54
C GLY A 166 -9.81 17.76 32.77
N VAL A 167 -10.39 18.43 31.81
CA VAL A 167 -11.83 18.77 31.78
C VAL A 167 -12.44 17.97 30.64
N PHE A 168 -13.49 17.24 30.95
CA PHE A 168 -14.22 16.40 29.98
C PHE A 168 -15.64 16.95 29.82
N GLU A 169 -15.99 17.34 28.64
CA GLU A 169 -17.33 17.74 28.26
C GLU A 169 -17.97 16.61 27.45
N LEU A 170 -19.09 16.10 27.92
CA LEU A 170 -19.81 15.06 27.23
C LEU A 170 -20.56 15.65 26.04
N ILE A 171 -20.28 15.14 24.83
CA ILE A 171 -20.90 15.58 23.57
C ILE A 171 -22.17 14.77 23.28
N THR A 172 -22.13 13.45 23.52
CA THR A 172 -23.24 12.54 23.23
C THR A 172 -23.82 11.99 24.52
N GLU A 173 -25.14 11.89 24.56
CA GLU A 173 -25.90 11.37 25.72
C GLU A 173 -26.16 9.86 25.63
N SER A 174 -25.24 9.06 25.14
CA SER A 174 -25.33 7.59 25.04
C SER A 174 -26.50 6.97 24.25
N ALA A 175 -26.44 5.66 24.12
CA ALA A 175 -27.35 4.80 23.34
C ALA A 175 -27.10 4.85 21.81
N GLY A 176 -25.86 5.07 21.42
CA GLY A 176 -25.38 4.86 20.06
C GLY A 176 -24.61 3.54 19.93
N SER A 177 -24.12 3.26 18.76
CA SER A 177 -23.15 2.20 18.54
C SER A 177 -21.71 2.67 18.83
N ASP A 178 -20.82 1.73 19.04
CA ASP A 178 -19.41 1.99 19.37
C ASP A 178 -18.74 2.92 18.36
N ILE A 179 -17.94 3.82 18.90
CA ILE A 179 -17.09 4.71 18.09
C ILE A 179 -15.87 3.92 17.62
N THR A 180 -15.75 3.75 16.32
CA THR A 180 -14.66 2.97 15.70
C THR A 180 -13.49 3.82 15.24
N GLY A 181 -13.66 5.12 15.08
CA GLY A 181 -12.59 6.03 14.71
C GLY A 181 -12.99 7.49 14.80
N ILE A 182 -12.01 8.32 15.12
CA ILE A 182 -12.11 9.78 15.07
C ILE A 182 -10.85 10.30 14.37
N ALA A 183 -11.03 11.19 13.40
CA ALA A 183 -9.92 11.86 12.73
C ALA A 183 -10.24 13.33 12.50
N CYS A 184 -9.33 14.21 12.87
CA CYS A 184 -9.48 15.65 12.68
C CYS A 184 -8.67 16.12 11.47
N GLN A 185 -9.20 17.11 10.77
CA GLN A 185 -8.45 17.77 9.70
C GLN A 185 -7.29 18.57 10.28
N GLU A 186 -6.13 18.51 9.65
CA GLU A 186 -4.90 19.14 10.16
C GLU A 186 -4.97 20.68 10.25
N GLU A 187 -5.77 21.32 9.41
CA GLU A 187 -5.83 22.79 9.33
C GLU A 187 -7.21 23.37 9.60
N GLN A 188 -8.20 22.51 9.92
CA GLN A 188 -9.58 22.90 10.05
C GLN A 188 -10.15 22.52 11.44
N HIS A 189 -11.32 23.04 11.75
CA HIS A 189 -12.00 22.83 13.03
C HIS A 189 -12.99 21.68 13.03
N VAL A 190 -13.01 20.85 11.97
CA VAL A 190 -13.96 19.73 11.82
C VAL A 190 -13.23 18.42 11.93
N CYS A 191 -13.80 17.52 12.71
CA CYS A 191 -13.35 16.13 12.85
C CYS A 191 -14.43 15.18 12.31
N ALA A 192 -14.03 14.09 11.68
CA ALA A 192 -14.93 13.02 11.26
C ALA A 192 -14.95 11.91 12.31
N VAL A 193 -16.10 11.31 12.50
CA VAL A 193 -16.37 10.22 13.44
C VAL A 193 -17.02 9.07 12.69
N THR A 194 -16.52 7.86 12.89
CA THR A 194 -17.13 6.62 12.40
C THR A 194 -17.65 5.80 13.55
N THR A 195 -18.76 5.09 13.30
CA THR A 195 -19.41 4.24 14.29
C THR A 195 -19.65 2.84 13.73
N GLU A 196 -19.92 1.90 14.62
CA GLU A 196 -20.17 0.53 14.18
C GLU A 196 -21.46 0.41 13.34
N THR A 197 -22.56 1.11 13.70
CA THR A 197 -23.84 0.99 12.98
C THR A 197 -24.62 2.30 12.80
N ASP A 198 -24.25 3.39 13.49
CA ASP A 198 -24.99 4.67 13.40
C ASP A 198 -24.54 5.53 12.22
N GLY A 199 -23.51 5.09 11.50
CA GLY A 199 -22.99 5.76 10.31
C GLY A 199 -21.82 6.68 10.62
N ILE A 200 -21.71 7.76 9.84
CA ILE A 200 -20.62 8.74 9.93
C ILE A 200 -21.18 10.08 10.38
N ALA A 201 -20.47 10.72 11.29
CA ALA A 201 -20.77 12.07 11.75
C ALA A 201 -19.55 12.98 11.64
N LEU A 202 -19.82 14.29 11.74
CA LEU A 202 -18.79 15.34 11.85
C LEU A 202 -18.99 16.07 13.18
N ILE A 203 -17.90 16.45 13.83
CA ILE A 203 -17.88 17.30 14.99
C ILE A 203 -17.24 18.62 14.61
N ASP A 204 -17.93 19.74 14.90
CA ASP A 204 -17.40 21.09 14.68
C ASP A 204 -16.97 21.70 16.01
N SER A 205 -15.65 21.87 16.18
CA SER A 205 -15.11 22.44 17.42
C SER A 205 -15.38 23.94 17.58
N ASN A 206 -15.80 24.65 16.54
CA ASN A 206 -16.16 26.06 16.60
C ASN A 206 -17.61 26.31 17.04
N THR A 207 -18.49 25.31 16.95
CA THR A 207 -19.91 25.43 17.28
C THR A 207 -20.28 24.64 18.54
N ASN A 208 -19.48 24.78 19.59
CA ASN A 208 -19.67 24.09 20.87
C ASN A 208 -19.74 22.57 20.70
N HIS A 209 -18.80 22.01 19.89
CA HIS A 209 -18.68 20.56 19.64
C HIS A 209 -19.96 19.93 19.05
N THR A 210 -20.73 20.70 18.27
CA THR A 210 -21.95 20.19 17.65
C THR A 210 -21.63 19.05 16.68
N MET A 211 -22.42 17.99 16.80
CA MET A 211 -22.27 16.78 16.00
C MET A 211 -23.32 16.75 14.89
N TYR A 212 -22.88 16.47 13.65
CA TYR A 212 -23.71 16.42 12.45
C TYR A 212 -23.62 15.04 11.79
N TRP A 213 -24.71 14.29 11.76
CA TRP A 213 -24.76 13.01 11.06
C TRP A 213 -24.87 13.21 9.56
N ILE A 214 -23.97 12.60 8.78
CA ILE A 214 -23.93 12.76 7.33
C ILE A 214 -24.35 11.51 6.55
N GLY A 215 -24.58 10.38 7.21
CA GLY A 215 -25.28 9.23 6.62
C GLY A 215 -24.62 7.87 6.78
N ASP A 216 -25.11 6.95 5.96
CA ASP A 216 -24.74 5.53 5.81
C ASP A 216 -24.86 4.73 7.12
N LYS A 217 -26.05 4.77 7.71
CA LYS A 217 -26.42 3.95 8.85
C LYS A 217 -26.49 2.47 8.45
N GLU A 218 -26.38 1.60 9.43
CA GLU A 218 -26.42 0.14 9.28
C GLU A 218 -25.19 -0.49 8.62
N ARG A 219 -24.22 0.33 8.21
CA ARG A 219 -22.91 -0.16 7.77
C ARG A 219 -21.94 -0.12 8.94
N ARG A 220 -21.22 -1.21 9.14
CA ARG A 220 -20.13 -1.23 10.08
C ARG A 220 -18.95 -0.47 9.51
N TRP A 221 -18.68 0.72 10.05
CA TRP A 221 -17.49 1.47 9.76
C TRP A 221 -16.37 1.04 10.69
N LEU A 222 -15.12 0.96 10.19
CA LEU A 222 -13.97 0.40 10.90
C LEU A 222 -12.97 1.48 11.31
N GLY A 223 -13.01 2.63 10.66
CA GLY A 223 -12.11 3.74 10.96
C GLY A 223 -12.20 4.85 9.92
N VAL A 224 -11.58 5.97 10.23
CA VAL A 224 -11.56 7.17 9.39
C VAL A 224 -10.19 7.83 9.43
N ASN A 225 -9.79 8.45 8.31
CA ASN A 225 -8.57 9.25 8.21
C ASN A 225 -8.84 10.52 7.40
N CYS A 226 -8.27 11.63 7.84
CA CYS A 226 -8.33 12.92 7.17
C CYS A 226 -6.94 13.30 6.65
N ALA A 227 -6.49 12.59 5.60
CA ALA A 227 -5.14 12.72 5.07
C ALA A 227 -4.93 13.93 4.15
N GLU A 228 -6.00 14.58 3.73
CA GLU A 228 -5.96 15.68 2.77
C GLU A 228 -6.53 16.98 3.35
N PRO A 229 -5.71 17.84 3.94
CA PRO A 229 -6.21 19.07 4.56
C PRO A 229 -6.70 20.10 3.54
N VAL A 230 -6.10 20.14 2.35
CA VAL A 230 -6.35 21.21 1.35
C VAL A 230 -7.74 21.09 0.73
N PHE A 231 -8.21 19.84 0.49
CA PHE A 231 -9.47 19.58 -0.18
C PHE A 231 -10.65 19.33 0.76
N ASN A 232 -10.45 19.53 2.08
CA ASN A 232 -11.49 19.28 3.08
C ASN A 232 -12.15 17.90 2.90
N ARG A 233 -11.34 16.89 2.82
CA ARG A 233 -11.76 15.52 2.63
C ARG A 233 -11.27 14.60 3.73
N CYS A 234 -12.10 13.63 4.07
CA CYS A 234 -11.72 12.48 4.87
C CYS A 234 -12.16 11.21 4.16
N VAL A 235 -11.59 10.09 4.54
CA VAL A 235 -11.95 8.77 4.03
C VAL A 235 -12.24 7.85 5.20
N ALA A 236 -13.38 7.18 5.15
CA ALA A 236 -13.74 6.11 6.06
C ALA A 236 -13.66 4.75 5.34
N ILE A 237 -13.33 3.71 6.09
CA ILE A 237 -13.39 2.32 5.64
C ILE A 237 -14.46 1.56 6.39
N GLY A 238 -15.10 0.62 5.71
CA GLY A 238 -16.19 -0.18 6.30
C GLY A 238 -16.21 -1.61 5.78
N ASP A 239 -17.07 -2.40 6.38
CA ASP A 239 -17.28 -3.80 6.02
C ASP A 239 -17.57 -3.99 4.53
N GLY A 240 -17.17 -5.17 4.00
CA GLY A 240 -17.34 -5.53 2.60
C GLY A 240 -16.57 -4.64 1.66
N ARG A 241 -15.42 -4.14 2.09
CA ARG A 241 -14.52 -3.29 1.29
C ARG A 241 -15.17 -1.97 0.86
N ALA A 242 -15.97 -1.41 1.75
CA ALA A 242 -16.59 -0.12 1.53
C ALA A 242 -15.64 1.02 1.84
N ILE A 243 -15.58 1.99 0.95
CA ILE A 243 -14.87 3.26 1.16
C ILE A 243 -15.89 4.39 1.14
N GLY A 244 -15.92 5.18 2.22
CA GLY A 244 -16.71 6.39 2.36
C GLY A 244 -15.85 7.62 2.11
N SER A 245 -16.02 8.27 0.98
CA SER A 245 -15.39 9.56 0.69
C SER A 245 -16.23 10.67 1.31
N ILE A 246 -15.69 11.36 2.29
CA ILE A 246 -16.34 12.43 3.04
C ILE A 246 -15.88 13.77 2.48
N GLY A 247 -16.80 14.52 1.90
CA GLY A 247 -16.57 15.90 1.47
C GLY A 247 -17.05 16.87 2.55
N ILE A 248 -16.12 17.56 3.23
CA ILE A 248 -16.42 18.42 4.36
C ILE A 248 -16.73 19.84 3.88
N ASN A 249 -17.91 20.34 4.22
CA ASN A 249 -18.23 21.74 4.11
C ASN A 249 -17.86 22.45 5.43
N ILE A 250 -16.73 23.14 5.43
CA ILE A 250 -16.18 23.78 6.64
C ILE A 250 -17.07 24.89 7.19
N GLN A 251 -17.82 25.58 6.34
CA GLN A 251 -18.67 26.70 6.76
C GLN A 251 -20.04 26.22 7.27
N GLN A 252 -20.50 25.09 6.75
CA GLN A 252 -21.81 24.48 7.07
C GLN A 252 -21.64 22.98 7.14
N PRO A 253 -21.07 22.43 8.24
CA PRO A 253 -20.77 21.00 8.37
C PRO A 253 -21.99 20.08 8.14
N GLU A 254 -23.18 20.57 8.41
CA GLU A 254 -24.45 19.87 8.13
C GLU A 254 -24.73 19.64 6.63
N LEU A 255 -24.05 20.38 5.74
CA LEU A 255 -24.14 20.22 4.28
C LEU A 255 -23.00 19.39 3.69
N SER A 256 -22.19 18.78 4.53
CA SER A 256 -21.14 17.86 4.10
C SER A 256 -21.74 16.63 3.44
N THR A 257 -20.95 15.99 2.57
CA THR A 257 -21.43 14.88 1.74
C THR A 257 -20.66 13.61 2.02
N LEU A 258 -21.35 12.48 1.92
CA LEU A 258 -20.77 11.16 1.98
C LEU A 258 -21.05 10.43 0.67
N PHE A 259 -20.00 9.95 0.02
CA PHE A 259 -20.12 9.07 -1.14
C PHE A 259 -19.47 7.73 -0.81
N THR A 260 -20.29 6.67 -0.80
CA THR A 260 -19.84 5.31 -0.48
C THR A 260 -19.70 4.49 -1.75
N GLN A 261 -18.55 3.82 -1.90
CA GLN A 261 -18.31 2.85 -2.96
C GLN A 261 -17.74 1.56 -2.40
N ILE A 262 -17.96 0.45 -3.09
CA ILE A 262 -17.39 -0.86 -2.76
C ILE A 262 -16.30 -1.17 -3.77
N ILE A 263 -15.15 -1.66 -3.32
CA ILE A 263 -14.04 -2.06 -4.17
C ILE A 263 -14.07 -3.60 -4.32
N PRO A 264 -14.59 -4.12 -5.44
CA PRO A 264 -14.86 -5.56 -5.55
C PRO A 264 -13.61 -6.42 -5.76
N ASP A 265 -12.57 -5.86 -6.37
CA ASP A 265 -11.44 -6.61 -6.92
C ASP A 265 -10.27 -6.81 -5.94
N LEU A 266 -10.40 -6.36 -4.68
CA LEU A 266 -9.40 -6.56 -3.65
C LEU A 266 -9.52 -7.93 -2.97
N GLY A 267 -8.39 -8.53 -2.62
CA GLY A 267 -8.32 -9.92 -2.12
C GLY A 267 -8.62 -10.14 -0.63
N GLY A 268 -8.89 -9.10 0.16
CA GLY A 268 -9.08 -9.21 1.61
C GLY A 268 -10.21 -8.35 2.15
N GLU A 269 -10.30 -8.23 3.47
CA GLU A 269 -11.24 -7.34 4.17
C GLU A 269 -10.47 -6.22 4.86
N PHE A 270 -11.01 -5.01 4.85
CA PHE A 270 -10.40 -3.86 5.51
C PHE A 270 -10.33 -4.04 7.03
N THR A 271 -9.22 -3.63 7.62
CA THR A 271 -9.00 -3.72 9.08
C THR A 271 -8.61 -2.39 9.72
N TYR A 272 -7.79 -1.60 9.06
CA TYR A 272 -7.29 -0.34 9.60
C TYR A 272 -6.99 0.64 8.48
N ILE A 273 -7.05 1.95 8.78
CA ILE A 273 -6.75 3.03 7.84
C ILE A 273 -5.78 4.02 8.45
N HIS A 274 -4.79 4.45 7.68
CA HIS A 274 -3.80 5.43 8.14
C HIS A 274 -3.35 6.34 7.00
N LYS A 275 -2.81 7.50 7.36
CA LYS A 275 -2.29 8.48 6.41
C LYS A 275 -0.96 7.96 5.83
N ARG A 276 -0.81 8.06 4.51
CA ARG A 276 0.45 7.81 3.82
C ARG A 276 1.11 9.12 3.36
N ALA A 277 0.39 9.88 2.57
CA ALA A 277 0.85 11.13 1.97
C ALA A 277 -0.36 12.06 1.76
N PRO A 278 -0.18 13.35 1.46
CA PRO A 278 -1.26 14.22 1.05
C PRO A 278 -2.06 13.60 -0.11
N GLY A 279 -3.39 13.48 0.06
CA GLY A 279 -4.28 12.88 -0.92
C GLY A 279 -4.26 11.35 -0.99
N GLU A 280 -3.42 10.68 -0.21
CA GLU A 280 -3.34 9.21 -0.20
C GLU A 280 -3.42 8.63 1.21
N THR A 281 -4.15 7.52 1.31
CA THR A 281 -4.24 6.71 2.52
C THR A 281 -3.79 5.28 2.25
N LEU A 282 -3.20 4.64 3.24
CA LEU A 282 -3.00 3.20 3.23
C LEU A 282 -4.09 2.52 4.05
N ILE A 283 -4.57 1.41 3.55
CA ILE A 283 -5.60 0.59 4.16
C ILE A 283 -4.99 -0.79 4.41
N SER A 284 -4.94 -1.18 5.66
CA SER A 284 -4.55 -2.54 6.04
C SER A 284 -5.70 -3.49 5.79
N MET A 285 -5.38 -4.70 5.37
CA MET A 285 -6.36 -5.73 5.06
C MET A 285 -5.99 -7.06 5.72
N ALA A 286 -6.99 -7.84 6.06
CA ALA A 286 -6.84 -9.22 6.51
C ALA A 286 -7.07 -10.19 5.33
N PRO A 287 -6.26 -11.25 5.16
CA PRO A 287 -4.99 -11.49 5.83
C PRO A 287 -3.96 -10.40 5.49
N PHE A 288 -2.73 -10.50 5.81
CA PHE A 288 -1.71 -9.46 5.61
C PHE A 288 -1.67 -8.92 4.16
N GLN A 289 -2.16 -7.69 3.95
CA GLN A 289 -2.13 -6.97 2.67
C GLN A 289 -2.24 -5.46 2.93
N LEU A 290 -1.70 -4.65 2.04
CA LEU A 290 -1.85 -3.19 2.06
C LEU A 290 -2.42 -2.72 0.72
N THR A 291 -3.41 -1.85 0.81
CA THR A 291 -4.02 -1.17 -0.33
C THR A 291 -3.85 0.34 -0.17
N ALA A 292 -3.37 1.01 -1.19
CA ALA A 292 -3.36 2.46 -1.23
C ALA A 292 -4.65 2.99 -1.88
N TRP A 293 -5.17 4.05 -1.30
CA TRP A 293 -6.34 4.78 -1.81
C TRP A 293 -5.95 6.20 -2.21
N ASP A 294 -6.07 6.53 -3.49
CA ASP A 294 -5.92 7.88 -4.01
C ASP A 294 -7.25 8.65 -3.90
N MET A 295 -7.30 9.60 -2.99
CA MET A 295 -8.49 10.43 -2.77
C MET A 295 -8.82 11.36 -3.94
N ASN A 296 -7.85 11.67 -4.81
CA ASN A 296 -8.05 12.57 -5.93
C ASN A 296 -8.75 11.86 -7.10
N ASN A 297 -8.31 10.65 -7.38
CA ASN A 297 -8.83 9.84 -8.49
C ASN A 297 -9.98 8.92 -8.05
N GLY A 298 -10.09 8.61 -6.76
CA GLY A 298 -11.03 7.64 -6.23
C GLY A 298 -10.69 6.21 -6.64
N GLU A 299 -9.39 5.90 -6.74
CA GLU A 299 -8.89 4.61 -7.16
C GLU A 299 -8.13 3.93 -6.02
N ALA A 300 -8.31 2.61 -5.92
CA ALA A 300 -7.56 1.74 -5.03
C ALA A 300 -6.55 0.92 -5.84
N TYR A 301 -5.36 0.75 -5.31
CA TYR A 301 -4.37 -0.15 -5.89
C TYR A 301 -3.65 -0.94 -4.80
N GLU A 302 -3.30 -2.17 -5.10
CA GLU A 302 -2.57 -3.03 -4.17
C GLU A 302 -1.16 -2.49 -3.98
N TRP A 303 -0.83 -2.13 -2.73
CA TRP A 303 0.48 -1.62 -2.34
C TRP A 303 1.44 -2.77 -2.04
N VAL A 304 0.95 -3.74 -1.27
CA VAL A 304 1.60 -5.02 -0.99
C VAL A 304 0.57 -6.12 -1.16
N GLU A 305 0.84 -7.08 -2.02
CA GLU A 305 0.00 -8.25 -2.22
C GLU A 305 0.27 -9.33 -1.16
N TYR A 306 -0.78 -10.08 -0.81
CA TYR A 306 -0.64 -11.21 0.12
C TYR A 306 0.36 -12.27 -0.37
N SER A 307 0.42 -12.51 -1.68
CA SER A 307 1.36 -13.44 -2.31
C SER A 307 2.82 -13.10 -2.01
N ASP A 308 3.17 -11.82 -1.96
CA ASP A 308 4.53 -11.37 -1.71
C ASP A 308 4.91 -11.52 -0.24
N VAL A 309 3.95 -11.32 0.66
CA VAL A 309 4.14 -11.59 2.10
C VAL A 309 4.42 -13.07 2.36
N VAL A 310 3.62 -13.96 1.77
CA VAL A 310 3.83 -15.42 1.91
C VAL A 310 5.18 -15.85 1.32
N ASN A 311 5.59 -15.26 0.22
CA ASN A 311 6.87 -15.56 -0.41
C ASN A 311 8.06 -14.97 0.38
N SER A 312 7.88 -13.85 1.06
CA SER A 312 8.94 -13.20 1.84
C SER A 312 9.12 -13.81 3.23
N SER A 313 8.02 -14.18 3.90
CA SER A 313 8.08 -14.81 5.22
C SER A 313 6.77 -15.51 5.59
N ASP A 314 6.79 -16.84 5.63
CA ASP A 314 5.66 -17.65 6.14
C ASP A 314 5.26 -17.26 7.57
N ALA A 315 6.21 -16.72 8.36
CA ALA A 315 5.97 -16.32 9.74
C ALA A 315 5.04 -15.10 9.87
N LEU A 316 4.89 -14.31 8.80
CA LEU A 316 4.05 -13.11 8.79
C LEU A 316 2.65 -13.39 8.23
N ALA A 317 2.46 -14.51 7.55
CA ALA A 317 1.18 -14.87 6.97
C ALA A 317 0.13 -15.12 8.06
N GLY A 318 -0.90 -14.29 8.09
CA GLY A 318 -1.98 -14.37 9.08
C GLY A 318 -1.84 -13.41 10.27
N GLU A 319 -0.75 -12.66 10.38
CA GLU A 319 -0.65 -11.58 11.36
C GLU A 319 -1.51 -10.37 10.95
N ARG A 320 -2.04 -9.67 11.95
CA ARG A 320 -2.81 -8.44 11.72
C ARG A 320 -1.87 -7.24 11.67
N LEU A 321 -2.01 -6.39 10.66
CA LEU A 321 -1.34 -5.10 10.59
C LEU A 321 -2.07 -4.10 11.49
N ILE A 322 -1.31 -3.40 12.33
CA ILE A 322 -1.83 -2.34 13.20
C ILE A 322 -1.58 -0.94 12.63
N GLY A 323 -0.70 -0.83 11.65
CA GLY A 323 -0.45 0.42 10.95
C GLY A 323 0.87 0.44 10.19
N SER A 324 1.12 1.54 9.50
CA SER A 324 2.35 1.77 8.75
C SER A 324 2.70 3.26 8.73
N TRP A 325 3.96 3.57 8.39
CA TRP A 325 4.40 4.94 8.14
C TRP A 325 5.48 4.98 7.07
N GLY A 326 5.55 6.07 6.34
CA GLY A 326 6.66 6.37 5.44
C GLY A 326 7.73 7.21 6.12
N THR A 327 8.96 7.17 5.61
CA THR A 327 10.01 8.12 6.02
C THR A 327 9.67 9.53 5.54
N ILE A 328 10.22 10.55 6.20
CA ILE A 328 9.91 11.96 5.85
C ILE A 328 10.33 12.29 4.43
N ASP A 329 11.49 11.79 4.02
CA ASP A 329 12.07 12.12 2.72
C ASP A 329 11.40 11.37 1.57
N ASN A 330 10.85 10.17 1.83
CA ASN A 330 10.25 9.34 0.82
C ASN A 330 9.11 8.47 1.39
N PRO A 331 7.84 8.80 1.12
CA PRO A 331 6.70 8.01 1.61
C PRO A 331 6.61 6.60 1.00
N ASN A 332 7.42 6.30 -0.04
CA ASN A 332 7.51 4.97 -0.63
C ASN A 332 8.53 4.07 0.09
N VAL A 333 9.25 4.62 1.06
CA VAL A 333 10.14 3.90 1.96
C VAL A 333 9.59 4.07 3.36
N GLY A 334 9.50 2.99 4.12
CA GLY A 334 8.95 3.07 5.47
C GLY A 334 8.78 1.71 6.10
N TYR A 335 7.83 1.61 7.01
CA TYR A 335 7.65 0.44 7.85
C TYR A 335 6.17 0.13 8.05
N VAL A 336 5.88 -1.15 8.22
CA VAL A 336 4.60 -1.67 8.73
C VAL A 336 4.82 -2.39 10.05
N VAL A 337 3.82 -2.40 10.91
CA VAL A 337 3.88 -3.08 12.21
C VAL A 337 2.73 -4.05 12.33
N THR A 338 3.04 -5.26 12.83
CA THR A 338 2.07 -6.31 13.10
C THR A 338 1.63 -6.29 14.57
N SER A 339 0.49 -6.93 14.85
CA SER A 339 -0.01 -7.10 16.24
C SER A 339 0.95 -7.86 17.15
N TYR A 340 1.81 -8.70 16.59
CA TYR A 340 2.81 -9.47 17.33
C TYR A 340 4.11 -8.70 17.57
N GLY A 341 4.24 -7.49 17.01
CA GLY A 341 5.41 -6.66 17.22
C GLY A 341 6.52 -6.86 16.18
N ALA A 342 6.22 -7.44 15.02
CA ALA A 342 7.13 -7.40 13.89
C ALA A 342 7.05 -6.03 13.20
N ILE A 343 8.20 -5.41 12.96
CA ILE A 343 8.37 -4.21 12.14
C ILE A 343 9.01 -4.63 10.84
N ILE A 344 8.36 -4.37 9.73
CA ILE A 344 8.80 -4.79 8.40
C ILE A 344 9.06 -3.53 7.57
N GLY A 345 10.30 -3.35 7.13
CA GLY A 345 10.63 -2.30 6.18
C GLY A 345 9.99 -2.55 4.82
N PHE A 346 9.62 -1.49 4.12
CA PHE A 346 9.23 -1.54 2.72
C PHE A 346 9.97 -0.46 1.93
N HIS A 347 10.30 -0.77 0.69
CA HIS A 347 10.93 0.15 -0.26
C HIS A 347 10.45 -0.13 -1.68
N PRO A 348 10.55 0.83 -2.61
CA PRO A 348 10.29 0.56 -4.02
C PRO A 348 11.18 -0.60 -4.51
N PRO A 349 10.69 -1.43 -5.43
CA PRO A 349 11.49 -2.49 -6.03
C PRO A 349 12.81 -1.92 -6.53
N GLU A 350 13.92 -2.59 -6.19
CA GLU A 350 15.21 -2.21 -6.77
C GLU A 350 15.08 -2.33 -8.29
N GLU A 351 15.35 -1.24 -9.01
CA GLU A 351 15.48 -1.31 -10.46
C GLU A 351 16.54 -2.35 -10.75
N THR A 352 16.11 -3.62 -10.88
CA THR A 352 17.00 -4.69 -11.33
C THR A 352 17.60 -4.19 -12.61
N SER A 353 18.91 -4.00 -12.58
CA SER A 353 19.65 -3.39 -13.69
C SER A 353 19.18 -4.07 -14.97
N VAL A 354 18.55 -3.28 -15.84
CA VAL A 354 17.90 -3.64 -17.12
C VAL A 354 18.75 -4.57 -18.02
N TRP A 355 19.95 -4.94 -17.56
CA TRP A 355 20.93 -5.73 -18.31
C TRP A 355 20.64 -7.23 -18.35
N THR A 356 20.07 -7.85 -17.32
CA THR A 356 19.77 -9.30 -17.34
C THR A 356 18.44 -9.59 -18.00
N ASP A 357 17.39 -8.81 -17.71
CA ASP A 357 16.09 -8.93 -18.40
C ASP A 357 16.18 -8.41 -19.82
N SER A 358 17.00 -7.38 -20.09
CA SER A 358 17.25 -6.92 -21.44
C SER A 358 18.00 -7.96 -22.29
N LEU A 359 18.85 -8.80 -21.71
CA LEU A 359 19.59 -9.80 -22.50
C LEU A 359 18.67 -10.89 -23.01
N ILE A 360 17.74 -11.38 -22.21
CA ILE A 360 16.72 -12.37 -22.64
C ILE A 360 15.73 -11.69 -23.61
N SER A 361 15.25 -10.49 -23.28
CA SER A 361 14.36 -9.71 -24.15
C SER A 361 15.05 -9.31 -25.45
N TYR A 362 16.34 -9.01 -25.42
CA TYR A 362 17.13 -8.72 -26.62
C TYR A 362 17.32 -9.96 -27.48
N ILE A 363 17.63 -11.12 -26.86
CA ILE A 363 17.71 -12.40 -27.58
C ILE A 363 16.35 -12.76 -28.20
N LEU A 364 15.26 -12.60 -27.45
CA LEU A 364 13.90 -12.83 -27.93
C LEU A 364 13.54 -11.86 -29.09
N ALA A 365 13.85 -10.57 -28.95
CA ALA A 365 13.64 -9.59 -29.99
C ALA A 365 14.45 -9.91 -31.27
N VAL A 366 15.71 -10.32 -31.13
CA VAL A 366 16.55 -10.75 -32.24
C VAL A 366 16.00 -12.01 -32.90
N VAL A 367 15.57 -12.99 -32.10
CA VAL A 367 14.93 -14.21 -32.63
C VAL A 367 13.66 -13.87 -33.39
N VAL A 368 12.80 -13.02 -32.88
CA VAL A 368 11.56 -12.58 -33.56
C VAL A 368 11.89 -11.79 -34.83
N LEU A 369 12.87 -10.88 -34.76
CA LEU A 369 13.27 -10.01 -35.89
C LEU A 369 13.90 -10.80 -37.04
N VAL A 370 14.50 -11.96 -36.77
CA VAL A 370 15.11 -12.83 -37.76
C VAL A 370 14.17 -13.97 -38.17
N ALA A 371 13.51 -14.62 -37.19
CA ALA A 371 12.66 -15.79 -37.45
C ALA A 371 11.39 -15.42 -38.21
N VAL A 372 10.71 -14.32 -37.81
CA VAL A 372 9.46 -13.92 -38.46
C VAL A 372 9.65 -13.54 -39.92
N PRO A 373 10.60 -12.68 -40.32
CA PRO A 373 10.90 -12.43 -41.73
C PRO A 373 11.39 -13.67 -42.45
N GLY A 374 12.16 -14.56 -41.76
CA GLY A 374 12.65 -15.82 -42.33
C GLY A 374 11.49 -16.77 -42.71
N VAL A 375 10.52 -16.93 -41.83
CA VAL A 375 9.30 -17.71 -42.08
C VAL A 375 8.46 -17.10 -43.19
N ILE A 376 8.25 -15.77 -43.18
CA ILE A 376 7.50 -15.07 -44.22
C ILE A 376 8.20 -15.23 -45.57
N PHE A 377 9.51 -15.03 -45.61
CA PHE A 377 10.30 -15.24 -46.83
C PHE A 377 10.26 -16.68 -47.30
N GLY A 378 10.34 -17.66 -46.40
CA GLY A 378 10.19 -19.09 -46.70
C GLY A 378 8.83 -19.40 -47.32
N LEU A 379 7.77 -18.88 -46.74
CA LEU A 379 6.41 -19.04 -47.26
C LEU A 379 6.21 -18.41 -48.65
N ILE A 380 6.76 -17.18 -48.86
CA ILE A 380 6.73 -16.53 -50.15
C ILE A 380 7.54 -17.32 -51.20
N PHE A 381 8.73 -17.80 -50.80
CA PHE A 381 9.57 -18.61 -51.67
C PHE A 381 8.89 -19.92 -52.05
N MET A 382 8.30 -20.65 -51.06
CA MET A 382 7.58 -21.91 -51.32
C MET A 382 6.35 -21.74 -52.22
N ASN A 383 5.70 -20.58 -52.20
CA ASN A 383 4.51 -20.32 -52.98
C ASN A 383 4.80 -19.63 -54.37
N SER A 384 6.04 -19.25 -54.67
CA SER A 384 6.39 -18.55 -55.89
C SER A 384 7.31 -19.39 -56.78
N GLU A 385 6.71 -20.05 -57.79
CA GLU A 385 7.48 -20.80 -58.82
C GLU A 385 8.53 -19.91 -59.50
N LYS A 386 8.25 -18.63 -59.72
CA LYS A 386 9.19 -17.71 -60.35
C LYS A 386 10.46 -17.51 -59.50
N LEU A 387 10.30 -17.36 -58.17
CA LEU A 387 11.43 -17.20 -57.26
C LEU A 387 12.23 -18.50 -57.12
N GLN A 388 11.55 -19.64 -57.06
CA GLN A 388 12.20 -20.93 -57.01
C GLN A 388 13.02 -21.21 -58.27
N ARG A 389 12.43 -21.00 -59.45
CA ARG A 389 13.15 -21.16 -60.75
C ARG A 389 14.36 -20.27 -60.83
N LYS A 390 14.25 -18.99 -60.40
CA LYS A 390 15.36 -18.03 -60.44
C LYS A 390 16.46 -18.39 -59.44
N TYR A 391 16.11 -18.88 -58.26
CA TYR A 391 17.05 -19.32 -57.23
C TYR A 391 17.80 -20.58 -57.66
N PHE A 392 17.09 -21.59 -58.12
CA PHE A 392 17.69 -22.83 -58.58
C PHE A 392 18.55 -22.63 -59.86
N ALA A 393 18.12 -21.78 -60.79
CA ALA A 393 18.94 -21.41 -61.94
C ALA A 393 20.28 -20.73 -61.55
N ARG A 394 20.22 -19.78 -60.57
CA ARG A 394 21.44 -19.16 -60.03
C ARG A 394 22.33 -20.14 -59.28
N ARG A 395 21.76 -21.06 -58.50
CA ARG A 395 22.51 -22.08 -57.76
C ARG A 395 23.17 -23.05 -58.71
N ASN A 396 22.47 -23.53 -59.74
CA ASN A 396 23.01 -24.44 -60.74
C ASN A 396 24.16 -23.78 -61.53
N ALA A 397 23.96 -22.52 -61.99
CA ALA A 397 25.02 -21.76 -62.67
C ALA A 397 26.25 -21.58 -61.77
N LYS A 398 26.09 -21.35 -60.46
CA LYS A 398 27.20 -21.25 -59.51
C LYS A 398 27.94 -22.59 -59.31
N ASN A 399 27.15 -23.68 -59.27
CA ASN A 399 27.74 -25.02 -59.15
C ASN A 399 28.49 -25.44 -60.43
N GLU A 400 27.90 -25.17 -61.62
CA GLU A 400 28.57 -25.38 -62.92
C GLU A 400 29.87 -24.56 -63.02
N ALA A 401 29.85 -23.29 -62.61
CA ALA A 401 31.05 -22.48 -62.61
C ALA A 401 32.14 -22.98 -61.65
N ALA A 402 31.72 -23.51 -60.45
CA ALA A 402 32.63 -24.13 -59.51
C ALA A 402 33.23 -25.44 -60.06
N GLU A 403 32.42 -26.22 -60.71
CA GLU A 403 32.87 -27.51 -61.31
C GLU A 403 33.79 -27.27 -62.49
N ASN A 404 33.49 -26.33 -63.36
CA ASN A 404 34.35 -25.91 -64.45
C ASN A 404 35.72 -25.42 -63.98
N ARG A 405 35.76 -24.60 -62.87
CA ARG A 405 37.02 -24.21 -62.27
C ARG A 405 37.80 -25.37 -61.69
N ARG A 406 37.14 -26.40 -61.19
CA ARG A 406 37.79 -27.61 -60.66
C ARG A 406 38.40 -28.40 -61.79
N ILE A 407 37.65 -28.57 -62.89
CA ILE A 407 38.15 -29.27 -64.09
C ILE A 407 39.31 -28.54 -64.74
N GLU A 408 39.28 -27.20 -64.79
CA GLU A 408 40.39 -26.39 -65.30
C GLU A 408 41.66 -26.50 -64.43
N LYS A 409 41.52 -26.49 -63.11
CA LYS A 409 42.62 -26.74 -62.19
C LYS A 409 43.24 -28.14 -62.40
N GLU A 410 42.42 -29.16 -62.53
CA GLU A 410 42.89 -30.54 -62.73
C GLU A 410 43.59 -30.68 -64.11
N LYS A 411 43.07 -30.03 -65.13
CA LYS A 411 43.75 -29.98 -66.43
C LYS A 411 45.07 -29.27 -66.39
N ALA A 412 45.16 -28.16 -65.62
CA ALA A 412 46.41 -27.39 -65.45
C ALA A 412 47.45 -28.23 -64.66
N GLU A 413 47.07 -28.93 -63.63
CA GLU A 413 47.90 -29.82 -62.87
C GLU A 413 48.41 -30.98 -63.73
N LYS A 414 47.55 -31.61 -64.48
CA LYS A 414 47.98 -32.69 -65.42
C LYS A 414 48.91 -32.17 -66.54
N ARG A 415 48.72 -30.94 -67.00
CA ARG A 415 49.70 -30.31 -67.96
C ARG A 415 51.04 -29.99 -67.29
N ALA A 416 51.01 -29.52 -66.05
CA ALA A 416 52.23 -29.24 -65.29
C ALA A 416 53.03 -30.54 -65.03
N ALA A 417 52.30 -31.60 -64.59
CA ALA A 417 52.94 -32.93 -64.39
C ALA A 417 53.49 -33.56 -65.66
N ARG A 418 52.89 -33.35 -66.80
CA ARG A 418 53.43 -33.80 -68.12
C ARG A 418 54.67 -32.98 -68.51
N LYS A 419 54.71 -31.69 -68.24
CA LYS A 419 55.92 -30.88 -68.52
C LYS A 419 57.09 -31.27 -67.62
N ALA A 420 56.82 -31.55 -66.34
CA ALA A 420 57.87 -32.01 -65.39
C ALA A 420 58.40 -33.40 -65.71
N LYS A 421 57.65 -34.22 -66.48
CA LYS A 421 58.09 -35.58 -66.87
C LYS A 421 58.94 -35.60 -68.17
N ASN A 422 58.90 -34.51 -68.95
CA ASN A 422 59.57 -34.35 -70.21
C ASN A 422 60.82 -33.40 -70.18
N SER A 423 61.15 -32.86 -69.00
CA SER A 423 62.35 -32.17 -68.66
C SER A 423 63.26 -33.09 -67.83
#